data_304d2fd178403763109caea8ae44cadf
#
_entry.id   304d2fd178403763109caea8ae44cadf
#
_cell.length_a   1.000
_cell.length_b   1.000
_cell.length_c   1.000
_cell.angle_alpha   90.00
_cell.angle_beta   90.00
_cell.angle_gamma   90.00
#
_symmetry.space_group_name_H-M   'P 1'
#
loop_
_entity.id
_entity.type
_entity.pdbx_description
1 polymer ?
#
loop_
_entity_poly.entity_id
_entity_poly.type
_entity_poly.pdbx_seq_one_letter_code
_entity_poly.pdbx_strand_id
1 'polypeptide(L)'
;RARYEQGQRNSFLFSMLVMASYVIRADRKIMHSEMEFVRRFLRANFGESAVEEGEQILLKLFDEAKRLDGVSPVAFRNMIFDCGRQIAAHLNYGERLQLLNFLVRIAQSDGNVCAEEITALREVALAMELSAGEVDSMLNLKGESLADAYKVLEIEPSATDEEVRKAFRKLALKHHPDRVATLGEDVRRAAEEKFQQINNAKERIYKARGMK
;
A
#
# COMPACT_ATOMS: atom_id res chain seq x y z
N ARG A 1 19.00 -27.26 -12.92
CA ARG A 1 17.65 -26.70 -12.67
C ARG A 1 17.59 -26.04 -11.29
N ALA A 2 17.88 -26.74 -10.20
CA ALA A 2 17.88 -26.18 -8.83
C ALA A 2 18.79 -24.95 -8.65
N ARG A 3 19.99 -24.94 -9.26
CA ARG A 3 20.90 -23.77 -9.24
C ARG A 3 20.35 -22.56 -9.97
N TYR A 4 19.63 -22.76 -11.05
CA TYR A 4 18.99 -21.69 -11.82
C TYR A 4 17.81 -21.10 -11.04
N GLU A 5 16.97 -21.95 -10.45
CA GLU A 5 15.85 -21.53 -9.60
C GLU A 5 16.34 -20.77 -8.35
N GLN A 6 17.44 -21.21 -7.74
CA GLN A 6 18.06 -20.49 -6.62
C GLN A 6 18.62 -19.13 -7.04
N GLY A 7 19.25 -19.04 -8.20
CA GLY A 7 19.74 -17.78 -8.76
C GLY A 7 18.62 -16.77 -9.04
N GLN A 8 17.51 -17.21 -9.62
CA GLN A 8 16.34 -16.37 -9.86
C GLN A 8 15.70 -15.90 -8.55
N ARG A 9 15.58 -16.80 -7.56
CA ARG A 9 15.04 -16.47 -6.24
C ARG A 9 15.89 -15.40 -5.54
N ASN A 10 17.21 -15.51 -5.60
CA ASN A 10 18.12 -14.52 -5.00
C ASN A 10 18.05 -13.17 -5.71
N SER A 11 17.93 -13.15 -7.03
CA SER A 11 17.76 -11.92 -7.80
C SER A 11 16.43 -11.22 -7.48
N PHE A 12 15.35 -11.99 -7.34
CA PHE A 12 14.06 -11.43 -6.94
C PHE A 12 14.10 -10.84 -5.54
N LEU A 13 14.69 -11.57 -4.58
CA LEU A 13 14.88 -11.11 -3.21
C LEU A 13 15.67 -9.80 -3.16
N PHE A 14 16.80 -9.74 -3.89
CA PHE A 14 17.61 -8.52 -3.95
C PHE A 14 16.85 -7.34 -4.54
N SER A 15 16.15 -7.52 -5.65
CA SER A 15 15.33 -6.49 -6.29
C SER A 15 14.24 -5.97 -5.36
N MET A 16 13.59 -6.87 -4.63
CA MET A 16 12.58 -6.54 -3.65
C MET A 16 13.14 -5.68 -2.51
N LEU A 17 14.33 -6.02 -2.00
CA LEU A 17 14.99 -5.25 -0.94
C LEU A 17 15.49 -3.88 -1.42
N VAL A 18 15.97 -3.78 -2.67
CA VAL A 18 16.34 -2.50 -3.28
C VAL A 18 15.14 -1.54 -3.32
N MET A 19 13.99 -2.01 -3.81
CA MET A 19 12.77 -1.22 -3.85
C MET A 19 12.25 -0.88 -2.44
N ALA A 20 12.31 -1.85 -1.50
CA ALA A 20 11.93 -1.65 -0.11
C ALA A 20 12.76 -0.55 0.56
N SER A 21 14.06 -0.52 0.31
CA SER A 21 14.96 0.50 0.88
C SER A 21 14.56 1.92 0.51
N TYR A 22 14.05 2.12 -0.70
CA TYR A 22 13.58 3.42 -1.18
C TYR A 22 12.30 3.87 -0.48
N VAL A 23 11.34 2.96 -0.35
CA VAL A 23 10.06 3.25 0.32
C VAL A 23 10.27 3.50 1.82
N ILE A 24 11.03 2.65 2.51
CA ILE A 24 11.32 2.78 3.95
C ILE A 24 12.03 4.10 4.27
N ARG A 25 12.87 4.61 3.36
CA ARG A 25 13.60 5.87 3.57
C ARG A 25 12.86 7.11 3.09
N ALA A 26 11.67 6.99 2.55
CA ALA A 26 10.97 8.09 1.88
C ALA A 26 10.80 9.32 2.78
N ASP A 27 10.43 9.13 4.03
CA ASP A 27 10.28 10.19 5.04
C ASP A 27 11.56 10.44 5.88
N ARG A 28 12.68 9.78 5.51
CA ARG A 28 13.97 9.80 6.21
C ARG A 28 13.96 9.21 7.62
N LYS A 29 12.92 8.48 7.97
CA LYS A 29 12.81 7.71 9.22
C LYS A 29 12.72 6.23 8.87
N ILE A 30 13.42 5.41 9.61
CA ILE A 30 13.32 3.95 9.47
C ILE A 30 12.53 3.46 10.67
N MET A 31 11.29 3.04 10.43
CA MET A 31 10.42 2.60 11.50
C MET A 31 10.67 1.14 11.86
N HIS A 32 10.59 0.85 13.16
CA HIS A 32 10.73 -0.53 13.64
C HIS A 32 9.68 -1.48 13.04
N SER A 33 8.45 -1.01 12.88
CA SER A 33 7.34 -1.75 12.27
C SER A 33 7.61 -2.18 10.83
N GLU A 34 8.22 -1.31 10.03
CA GLU A 34 8.59 -1.61 8.64
C GLU A 34 9.66 -2.71 8.58
N MET A 35 10.71 -2.57 9.40
CA MET A 35 11.79 -3.57 9.49
C MET A 35 11.26 -4.91 10.01
N GLU A 36 10.37 -4.90 10.99
CA GLU A 36 9.76 -6.11 11.51
C GLU A 36 8.83 -6.78 10.50
N PHE A 37 8.11 -5.98 9.69
CA PHE A 37 7.32 -6.51 8.58
C PHE A 37 8.21 -7.23 7.57
N VAL A 38 9.33 -6.61 7.17
CA VAL A 38 10.29 -7.23 6.24
C VAL A 38 10.87 -8.52 6.82
N ARG A 39 11.29 -8.53 8.08
CA ARG A 39 11.80 -9.75 8.75
C ARG A 39 10.78 -10.89 8.73
N ARG A 40 9.53 -10.61 9.09
CA ARG A 40 8.45 -11.62 9.06
C ARG A 40 8.18 -12.13 7.65
N PHE A 41 8.18 -11.25 6.68
CA PHE A 41 8.00 -11.62 5.28
C PHE A 41 9.14 -12.52 4.78
N LEU A 42 10.39 -12.15 5.06
CA LEU A 42 11.57 -12.93 4.68
C LEU A 42 11.55 -14.33 5.32
N ARG A 43 11.25 -14.40 6.61
CA ARG A 43 11.12 -15.66 7.35
C ARG A 43 10.07 -16.58 6.73
N ALA A 44 8.90 -16.05 6.45
CA ALA A 44 7.77 -16.82 5.94
C ALA A 44 7.99 -17.34 4.50
N ASN A 45 8.68 -16.58 3.65
CA ASN A 45 8.80 -16.88 2.22
C ASN A 45 10.16 -17.44 1.80
N PHE A 46 11.23 -17.15 2.55
CA PHE A 46 12.62 -17.48 2.21
C PHE A 46 13.36 -18.25 3.30
N GLY A 47 12.80 -18.34 4.50
CA GLY A 47 13.38 -19.03 5.66
C GLY A 47 14.26 -18.12 6.55
N GLU A 48 14.69 -18.65 7.68
CA GLU A 48 15.40 -17.88 8.71
C GLU A 48 16.74 -17.30 8.23
N SER A 49 17.48 -18.04 7.41
CA SER A 49 18.76 -17.57 6.86
C SER A 49 18.62 -16.32 5.98
N ALA A 50 17.48 -16.14 5.34
CA ALA A 50 17.20 -14.97 4.51
C ALA A 50 16.92 -13.71 5.35
N VAL A 51 16.53 -13.84 6.61
CA VAL A 51 16.27 -12.70 7.50
C VAL A 51 17.56 -11.94 7.78
N GLU A 52 18.61 -12.64 8.21
CA GLU A 52 19.90 -12.02 8.50
C GLU A 52 20.54 -11.42 7.25
N GLU A 53 20.57 -12.19 6.14
CA GLU A 53 21.10 -11.71 4.87
C GLU A 53 20.33 -10.50 4.33
N GLY A 54 19.01 -10.56 4.34
CA GLY A 54 18.16 -9.48 3.86
C GLY A 54 18.28 -8.20 4.70
N GLU A 55 18.40 -8.33 6.01
CA GLU A 55 18.62 -7.20 6.90
C GLU A 55 19.97 -6.52 6.65
N GLN A 56 21.04 -7.29 6.45
CA GLN A 56 22.34 -6.75 6.09
C GLN A 56 22.35 -6.06 4.74
N ILE A 57 21.62 -6.60 3.75
CA ILE A 57 21.45 -5.95 2.44
C ILE A 57 20.73 -4.60 2.61
N LEU A 58 19.65 -4.55 3.37
CA LEU A 58 18.93 -3.28 3.63
C LEU A 58 19.81 -2.25 4.30
N LEU A 59 20.59 -2.62 5.32
CA LEU A 59 21.50 -1.69 6.01
C LEU A 59 22.54 -1.12 5.03
N LYS A 60 23.12 -1.95 4.18
CA LYS A 60 24.05 -1.49 3.14
C LYS A 60 23.38 -0.55 2.12
N LEU A 61 22.13 -0.83 1.75
CA LEU A 61 21.36 0.04 0.85
C LEU A 61 21.05 1.39 1.50
N PHE A 62 20.75 1.42 2.80
CA PHE A 62 20.56 2.68 3.52
C PHE A 62 21.85 3.50 3.60
N ASP A 63 23.00 2.86 3.82
CA ASP A 63 24.29 3.54 3.81
C ASP A 63 24.64 4.07 2.42
N GLU A 64 24.42 3.28 1.37
CA GLU A 64 24.63 3.71 -0.01
C GLU A 64 23.72 4.87 -0.40
N ALA A 65 22.45 4.82 0.01
CA ALA A 65 21.54 5.92 -0.22
C ALA A 65 22.02 7.23 0.44
N LYS A 66 22.51 7.14 1.69
CA LYS A 66 23.12 8.27 2.40
C LYS A 66 24.31 8.85 1.65
N ARG A 67 25.18 7.95 1.15
CA ARG A 67 26.36 8.33 0.38
C ARG A 67 25.96 9.05 -0.91
N LEU A 68 25.00 8.52 -1.65
CA LEU A 68 24.49 9.08 -2.90
C LEU A 68 23.78 10.42 -2.70
N ASP A 69 23.00 10.55 -1.64
CA ASP A 69 22.34 11.82 -1.28
C ASP A 69 23.36 12.93 -0.99
N GLY A 70 24.54 12.57 -0.48
CA GLY A 70 25.67 13.50 -0.31
C GLY A 70 26.31 13.97 -1.62
N VAL A 71 26.13 13.23 -2.70
CA VAL A 71 26.64 13.55 -4.05
C VAL A 71 25.60 14.34 -4.85
N SER A 72 24.35 13.87 -4.85
CA SER A 72 23.24 14.50 -5.57
C SER A 72 21.90 14.07 -4.96
N PRO A 73 20.95 15.01 -4.78
CA PRO A 73 19.61 14.70 -4.23
C PRO A 73 18.81 13.68 -5.04
N VAL A 74 19.19 13.45 -6.30
CA VAL A 74 18.50 12.53 -7.21
C VAL A 74 19.29 11.27 -7.52
N ALA A 75 20.51 11.12 -7.01
CA ALA A 75 21.39 10.00 -7.38
C ALA A 75 20.80 8.65 -6.95
N PHE A 76 20.33 8.54 -5.73
CA PHE A 76 19.68 7.31 -5.24
C PHE A 76 18.36 7.02 -5.98
N ARG A 77 17.55 8.04 -6.22
CA ARG A 77 16.34 7.93 -7.02
C ARG A 77 16.61 7.39 -8.42
N ASN A 78 17.63 7.91 -9.09
CA ASN A 78 18.02 7.43 -10.43
C ASN A 78 18.46 5.96 -10.42
N MET A 79 19.21 5.52 -9.40
CA MET A 79 19.58 4.13 -9.22
C MET A 79 18.33 3.25 -9.06
N ILE A 80 17.33 3.68 -8.31
CA ILE A 80 16.05 2.96 -8.14
C ILE A 80 15.31 2.84 -9.48
N PHE A 81 15.27 3.90 -10.28
CA PHE A 81 14.65 3.85 -11.62
C PHE A 81 15.37 2.87 -12.56
N ASP A 82 16.70 2.82 -12.51
CA ASP A 82 17.48 1.85 -13.29
C ASP A 82 17.20 0.42 -12.86
N CYS A 83 17.15 0.15 -11.57
CA CYS A 83 16.73 -1.14 -11.02
C CYS A 83 15.30 -1.51 -11.41
N GLY A 84 14.38 -0.54 -11.37
CA GLY A 84 12.98 -0.74 -11.76
C GLY A 84 12.83 -1.17 -13.21
N ARG A 85 13.57 -0.55 -14.12
CA ARG A 85 13.61 -0.95 -15.54
C ARG A 85 14.13 -2.38 -15.73
N GLN A 86 15.16 -2.77 -14.98
CA GLN A 86 15.67 -4.15 -15.00
C GLN A 86 14.64 -5.15 -14.48
N ILE A 87 13.92 -4.80 -13.40
CA ILE A 87 12.82 -5.61 -12.87
C ILE A 87 11.72 -5.77 -13.93
N ALA A 88 11.32 -4.68 -14.58
CA ALA A 88 10.29 -4.69 -15.62
C ALA A 88 10.68 -5.57 -16.82
N ALA A 89 11.96 -5.62 -17.16
CA ALA A 89 12.47 -6.46 -18.24
C ALA A 89 12.44 -7.97 -17.91
N HIS A 90 12.49 -8.35 -16.65
CA HIS A 90 12.62 -9.75 -16.22
C HIS A 90 11.37 -10.33 -15.55
N LEU A 91 10.51 -9.50 -14.96
CA LEU A 91 9.29 -9.90 -14.28
C LEU A 91 8.06 -9.62 -15.13
N ASN A 92 7.11 -10.55 -15.15
CA ASN A 92 5.81 -10.33 -15.77
C ASN A 92 4.96 -9.33 -14.95
N TYR A 93 3.84 -8.91 -15.52
CA TYR A 93 2.94 -7.93 -14.88
C TYR A 93 2.45 -8.36 -13.49
N GLY A 94 2.06 -9.65 -13.35
CA GLY A 94 1.57 -10.17 -12.06
C GLY A 94 2.66 -10.18 -10.98
N GLU A 95 3.89 -10.55 -11.33
CA GLU A 95 5.03 -10.53 -10.42
C GLU A 95 5.40 -9.11 -9.98
N ARG A 96 5.33 -8.14 -10.89
CA ARG A 96 5.53 -6.72 -10.57
C ARG A 96 4.44 -6.17 -9.65
N LEU A 97 3.18 -6.56 -9.85
CA LEU A 97 2.09 -6.21 -8.95
C LEU A 97 2.25 -6.81 -7.55
N GLN A 98 2.72 -8.06 -7.45
CA GLN A 98 3.00 -8.68 -6.15
C GLN A 98 4.13 -7.95 -5.41
N LEU A 99 5.18 -7.55 -6.14
CA LEU A 99 6.26 -6.74 -5.57
C LEU A 99 5.73 -5.38 -5.08
N LEU A 100 4.93 -4.69 -5.88
CA LEU A 100 4.31 -3.43 -5.48
C LEU A 100 3.41 -3.60 -4.25
N ASN A 101 2.60 -4.65 -4.20
CA ASN A 101 1.75 -4.94 -3.03
C ASN A 101 2.58 -5.16 -1.76
N PHE A 102 3.71 -5.86 -1.86
CA PHE A 102 4.64 -6.01 -0.74
C PHE A 102 5.15 -4.64 -0.23
N LEU A 103 5.54 -3.74 -1.14
CA LEU A 103 6.01 -2.40 -0.80
C LEU A 103 4.91 -1.54 -0.15
N VAL A 104 3.69 -1.62 -0.64
CA VAL A 104 2.51 -0.96 -0.03
C VAL A 104 2.28 -1.47 1.39
N ARG A 105 2.39 -2.76 1.63
CA ARG A 105 2.21 -3.35 2.97
C ARG A 105 3.32 -2.97 3.94
N ILE A 106 4.55 -2.73 3.46
CA ILE A 106 5.62 -2.15 4.30
C ILE A 106 5.18 -0.77 4.78
N ALA A 107 4.79 0.11 3.88
CA ALA A 107 4.35 1.48 4.23
C ALA A 107 3.12 1.48 5.15
N GLN A 108 2.24 0.49 5.04
CA GLN A 108 1.06 0.34 5.91
C GLN A 108 1.35 -0.31 7.26
N SER A 109 2.57 -0.74 7.53
CA SER A 109 2.90 -1.58 8.69
C SER A 109 2.73 -0.90 10.04
N ASP A 110 2.78 0.42 10.10
CA ASP A 110 2.51 1.23 11.29
C ASP A 110 1.08 1.77 11.35
N GLY A 111 0.25 1.47 10.34
CA GLY A 111 -1.14 1.91 10.23
C GLY A 111 -1.33 3.29 9.63
N ASN A 112 -0.25 3.99 9.23
CA ASN A 112 -0.30 5.32 8.65
C ASN A 112 0.70 5.45 7.50
N VAL A 113 0.24 5.90 6.33
CA VAL A 113 1.09 6.10 5.15
C VAL A 113 1.22 7.59 4.88
N CYS A 114 2.45 8.11 4.97
CA CYS A 114 2.71 9.53 4.76
C CYS A 114 2.78 9.90 3.27
N ALA A 115 2.76 11.19 2.97
CA ALA A 115 2.79 11.70 1.60
C ALA A 115 4.09 11.33 0.86
N GLU A 116 5.20 11.30 1.57
CA GLU A 116 6.52 10.93 1.06
C GLU A 116 6.56 9.45 0.66
N GLU A 117 5.98 8.57 1.45
CA GLU A 117 5.86 7.13 1.14
C GLU A 117 4.93 6.89 -0.04
N ILE A 118 3.81 7.60 -0.13
CA ILE A 118 2.90 7.53 -1.30
C ILE A 118 3.66 7.95 -2.57
N THR A 119 4.44 9.03 -2.50
CA THR A 119 5.26 9.50 -3.62
C THR A 119 6.28 8.45 -4.03
N ALA A 120 7.01 7.88 -3.06
CA ALA A 120 7.99 6.81 -3.31
C ALA A 120 7.34 5.57 -3.93
N LEU A 121 6.19 5.14 -3.43
CA LEU A 121 5.43 4.02 -4.00
C LEU A 121 5.01 4.27 -5.45
N ARG A 122 4.54 5.47 -5.78
CA ARG A 122 4.22 5.84 -7.17
C ARG A 122 5.44 5.86 -8.06
N GLU A 123 6.58 6.33 -7.56
CA GLU A 123 7.84 6.35 -8.30
C GLU A 123 8.36 4.93 -8.58
N VAL A 124 8.37 4.02 -7.59
CA VAL A 124 8.78 2.62 -7.82
C VAL A 124 7.80 1.88 -8.74
N ALA A 125 6.51 2.17 -8.66
CA ALA A 125 5.53 1.62 -9.60
C ALA A 125 5.85 2.04 -11.04
N LEU A 126 6.06 3.33 -11.29
CA LEU A 126 6.44 3.85 -12.60
C LEU A 126 7.78 3.27 -13.08
N ALA A 127 8.77 3.14 -12.20
CA ALA A 127 10.06 2.53 -12.52
C ALA A 127 9.92 1.07 -12.99
N MET A 128 8.95 0.33 -12.44
CA MET A 128 8.59 -1.03 -12.81
C MET A 128 7.57 -1.12 -13.96
N GLU A 129 7.33 -0.02 -14.67
CA GLU A 129 6.33 0.05 -15.76
C GLU A 129 4.91 -0.33 -15.30
N LEU A 130 4.57 0.07 -14.08
CA LEU A 130 3.21 0.05 -13.54
C LEU A 130 2.67 1.48 -13.49
N SER A 131 1.37 1.65 -13.36
CA SER A 131 0.78 2.98 -13.22
C SER A 131 0.69 3.42 -11.76
N ALA A 132 0.68 4.73 -11.52
CA ALA A 132 0.39 5.27 -10.19
C ALA A 132 -1.01 4.85 -9.70
N GLY A 133 -1.92 4.54 -10.64
CA GLY A 133 -3.26 4.06 -10.33
C GLY A 133 -3.31 2.73 -9.60
N GLU A 134 -2.32 1.83 -9.79
CA GLU A 134 -2.23 0.60 -9.01
C GLU A 134 -1.91 0.91 -7.54
N VAL A 135 -1.01 1.87 -7.27
CA VAL A 135 -0.71 2.34 -5.90
C VAL A 135 -1.96 2.91 -5.25
N ASP A 136 -2.65 3.81 -5.95
CA ASP A 136 -3.86 4.46 -5.45
C ASP A 136 -4.97 3.42 -5.16
N SER A 137 -5.07 2.39 -5.99
CA SER A 137 -6.01 1.29 -5.79
C SER A 137 -5.63 0.43 -4.56
N MET A 138 -4.35 0.08 -4.41
CA MET A 138 -3.86 -0.73 -3.29
C MET A 138 -3.97 0.01 -1.95
N LEU A 139 -3.76 1.32 -1.95
CA LEU A 139 -3.94 2.19 -0.78
C LEU A 139 -5.40 2.63 -0.58
N ASN A 140 -6.33 2.18 -1.43
CA ASN A 140 -7.72 2.63 -1.46
C ASN A 140 -7.88 4.16 -1.58
N LEU A 141 -6.98 4.82 -2.31
CA LEU A 141 -7.04 6.27 -2.54
C LEU A 141 -8.06 6.63 -3.63
N LYS A 142 -8.44 5.68 -4.48
CA LYS A 142 -9.52 5.86 -5.47
C LYS A 142 -10.87 5.61 -4.81
N GLY A 143 -11.75 6.58 -4.91
CA GLY A 143 -13.07 6.56 -4.25
C GLY A 143 -13.07 7.20 -2.87
N GLU A 144 -11.98 7.86 -2.50
CA GLU A 144 -11.80 8.49 -1.20
C GLU A 144 -11.90 10.01 -1.22
N SER A 145 -12.39 10.62 -2.30
CA SER A 145 -12.70 12.04 -2.26
C SER A 145 -13.90 12.31 -1.36
N LEU A 146 -13.95 13.51 -0.78
CA LEU A 146 -15.12 13.95 -0.01
C LEU A 146 -16.38 13.90 -0.88
N ALA A 147 -16.26 14.22 -2.17
CA ALA A 147 -17.35 14.11 -3.14
C ALA A 147 -17.86 12.67 -3.32
N ASP A 148 -16.97 11.69 -3.34
CA ASP A 148 -17.35 10.28 -3.41
C ASP A 148 -18.01 9.80 -2.12
N ALA A 149 -17.57 10.29 -0.96
CA ALA A 149 -18.22 10.01 0.31
C ALA A 149 -19.68 10.47 0.33
N TYR A 150 -19.98 11.66 -0.22
CA TYR A 150 -21.37 12.12 -0.38
C TYR A 150 -22.17 11.24 -1.33
N LYS A 151 -21.59 10.79 -2.44
CA LYS A 151 -22.24 9.82 -3.36
C LYS A 151 -22.53 8.49 -2.69
N VAL A 152 -21.60 7.97 -1.87
CA VAL A 152 -21.80 6.73 -1.11
C VAL A 152 -22.98 6.85 -0.16
N LEU A 153 -23.16 8.00 0.48
CA LEU A 153 -24.32 8.29 1.33
C LEU A 153 -25.58 8.69 0.55
N GLU A 154 -25.53 8.74 -0.78
CA GLU A 154 -26.64 9.12 -1.66
C GLU A 154 -27.19 10.52 -1.36
N ILE A 155 -26.30 11.47 -1.02
CA ILE A 155 -26.65 12.87 -0.72
C ILE A 155 -25.73 13.85 -1.44
N GLU A 156 -26.19 15.10 -1.56
CA GLU A 156 -25.39 16.19 -2.12
C GLU A 156 -24.42 16.79 -1.09
N PRO A 157 -23.29 17.38 -1.54
CA PRO A 157 -22.37 18.07 -0.64
C PRO A 157 -23.00 19.25 0.14
N SER A 158 -24.09 19.80 -0.35
CA SER A 158 -24.88 20.86 0.30
C SER A 158 -25.83 20.37 1.39
N ALA A 159 -25.99 19.06 1.58
CA ALA A 159 -26.86 18.49 2.60
C ALA A 159 -26.47 18.97 4.00
N THR A 160 -27.45 19.21 4.84
CA THR A 160 -27.24 19.59 6.25
C THR A 160 -26.65 18.44 7.06
N ASP A 161 -26.05 18.74 8.20
CA ASP A 161 -25.50 17.71 9.11
C ASP A 161 -26.56 16.71 9.59
N GLU A 162 -27.81 17.18 9.70
CA GLU A 162 -28.93 16.31 10.08
C GLU A 162 -29.32 15.36 8.95
N GLU A 163 -29.30 15.83 7.71
CA GLU A 163 -29.50 15.01 6.51
C GLU A 163 -28.39 13.98 6.35
N VAL A 164 -27.14 14.35 6.61
CA VAL A 164 -26.00 13.42 6.63
C VAL A 164 -26.22 12.30 7.65
N ARG A 165 -26.61 12.63 8.90
CA ARG A 165 -26.91 11.63 9.94
C ARG A 165 -28.06 10.71 9.56
N LYS A 166 -29.11 11.28 8.97
CA LYS A 166 -30.29 10.53 8.52
C LYS A 166 -29.96 9.58 7.39
N ALA A 167 -29.22 10.04 6.39
CA ALA A 167 -28.77 9.23 5.25
C ALA A 167 -27.90 8.04 5.74
N PHE A 168 -26.92 8.32 6.60
CA PHE A 168 -26.09 7.28 7.18
C PHE A 168 -26.93 6.22 7.91
N ARG A 169 -27.82 6.60 8.83
CA ARG A 169 -28.66 5.65 9.57
C ARG A 169 -29.50 4.79 8.64
N LYS A 170 -30.09 5.40 7.61
CA LYS A 170 -30.92 4.70 6.62
C LYS A 170 -30.12 3.62 5.88
N LEU A 171 -28.94 3.99 5.38
CA LEU A 171 -28.08 3.07 4.62
C LEU A 171 -27.43 2.00 5.50
N ALA A 172 -27.00 2.37 6.72
CA ALA A 172 -26.44 1.43 7.67
C ALA A 172 -27.47 0.35 8.08
N LEU A 173 -28.71 0.74 8.30
CA LEU A 173 -29.79 -0.21 8.56
C LEU A 173 -30.12 -1.09 7.35
N LYS A 174 -30.11 -0.51 6.14
CA LYS A 174 -30.41 -1.23 4.91
C LYS A 174 -29.37 -2.30 4.58
N HIS A 175 -28.10 -1.99 4.81
CA HIS A 175 -26.95 -2.84 4.44
C HIS A 175 -26.31 -3.54 5.65
N HIS A 176 -27.00 -3.62 6.78
CA HIS A 176 -26.47 -4.32 7.95
C HIS A 176 -26.31 -5.82 7.68
N PRO A 177 -25.11 -6.41 7.95
CA PRO A 177 -24.84 -7.81 7.63
C PRO A 177 -25.85 -8.80 8.25
N ASP A 178 -26.35 -8.51 9.44
CA ASP A 178 -27.33 -9.37 10.12
C ASP A 178 -28.65 -9.53 9.36
N ARG A 179 -29.02 -8.56 8.52
CA ARG A 179 -30.26 -8.62 7.73
C ARG A 179 -30.20 -9.62 6.58
N VAL A 180 -28.98 -9.97 6.18
CA VAL A 180 -28.72 -10.88 5.05
C VAL A 180 -28.01 -12.17 5.49
N ALA A 181 -27.87 -12.40 6.79
CA ALA A 181 -27.13 -13.53 7.35
C ALA A 181 -27.65 -14.90 6.88
N THR A 182 -28.95 -14.98 6.53
CA THR A 182 -29.59 -16.20 6.05
C THR A 182 -29.56 -16.38 4.53
N LEU A 183 -29.04 -15.39 3.76
CA LEU A 183 -29.09 -15.39 2.30
C LEU A 183 -27.83 -15.97 1.62
N GLY A 184 -26.88 -16.49 2.41
CA GLY A 184 -25.65 -17.11 1.95
C GLY A 184 -24.41 -16.23 2.14
N GLU A 185 -23.24 -16.89 2.07
CA GLU A 185 -21.93 -16.29 2.39
C GLU A 185 -21.56 -15.12 1.46
N ASP A 186 -21.81 -15.28 0.15
CA ASP A 186 -21.46 -14.25 -0.84
C ASP A 186 -22.31 -12.99 -0.67
N VAL A 187 -23.59 -13.14 -0.32
CA VAL A 187 -24.51 -12.02 -0.06
C VAL A 187 -24.12 -11.31 1.22
N ARG A 188 -23.75 -12.07 2.26
CA ARG A 188 -23.26 -11.52 3.53
C ARG A 188 -21.99 -10.70 3.32
N ARG A 189 -21.00 -11.24 2.61
CA ARG A 189 -19.75 -10.55 2.32
C ARG A 189 -19.97 -9.25 1.53
N ALA A 190 -20.82 -9.28 0.51
CA ALA A 190 -21.18 -8.08 -0.25
C ALA A 190 -21.86 -7.01 0.63
N ALA A 191 -22.68 -7.43 1.57
CA ALA A 191 -23.30 -6.52 2.54
C ALA A 191 -22.28 -5.94 3.53
N GLU A 192 -21.34 -6.74 4.02
CA GLU A 192 -20.23 -6.30 4.88
C GLU A 192 -19.34 -5.26 4.17
N GLU A 193 -18.96 -5.51 2.93
CA GLU A 193 -18.18 -4.56 2.12
C GLU A 193 -18.92 -3.23 1.92
N LYS A 194 -20.22 -3.31 1.58
CA LYS A 194 -21.06 -2.11 1.41
C LYS A 194 -21.24 -1.35 2.72
N PHE A 195 -21.45 -2.03 3.81
CA PHE A 195 -21.56 -1.45 5.15
C PHE A 195 -20.28 -0.75 5.57
N GLN A 196 -19.12 -1.35 5.27
CA GLN A 196 -17.81 -0.74 5.51
C GLN A 196 -17.61 0.54 4.70
N GLN A 197 -18.00 0.54 3.42
CA GLN A 197 -17.96 1.73 2.56
C GLN A 197 -18.81 2.88 3.14
N ILE A 198 -20.01 2.56 3.63
CA ILE A 198 -20.93 3.53 4.25
C ILE A 198 -20.32 4.12 5.51
N ASN A 199 -19.71 3.30 6.38
CA ASN A 199 -19.01 3.76 7.58
C ASN A 199 -17.83 4.67 7.26
N ASN A 200 -16.99 4.28 6.32
CA ASN A 200 -15.83 5.08 5.88
C ASN A 200 -16.28 6.44 5.30
N ALA A 201 -17.34 6.45 4.50
CA ALA A 201 -17.91 7.67 3.94
C ALA A 201 -18.43 8.62 5.03
N LYS A 202 -19.15 8.08 6.02
CA LYS A 202 -19.61 8.85 7.19
C LYS A 202 -18.43 9.48 7.94
N GLU A 203 -17.43 8.68 8.31
CA GLU A 203 -16.28 9.19 9.07
C GLU A 203 -15.56 10.31 8.34
N ARG A 204 -15.43 10.20 7.03
CA ARG A 204 -14.80 11.21 6.20
C ARG A 204 -15.59 12.51 6.17
N ILE A 205 -16.91 12.42 5.97
CA ILE A 205 -17.79 13.61 5.98
C ILE A 205 -17.79 14.25 7.38
N TYR A 206 -17.89 13.44 8.44
CA TYR A 206 -17.87 13.94 9.82
C TYR A 206 -16.57 14.67 10.13
N LYS A 207 -15.42 14.09 9.76
CA LYS A 207 -14.11 14.71 9.93
C LYS A 207 -14.01 16.05 9.15
N ALA A 208 -14.44 16.06 7.90
CA ALA A 208 -14.39 17.26 7.06
C ALA A 208 -15.27 18.40 7.56
N ARG A 209 -16.40 18.07 8.21
CA ARG A 209 -17.36 19.05 8.75
C ARG A 209 -17.18 19.33 10.24
N GLY A 210 -16.25 18.66 10.93
CA GLY A 210 -16.09 18.78 12.38
C GLY A 210 -17.29 18.24 13.18
N MET A 211 -18.06 17.30 12.61
CA MET A 211 -19.21 16.65 13.27
C MET A 211 -18.72 15.62 14.29
N LYS A 212 -19.51 15.43 15.36
CA LYS A 212 -19.32 14.39 16.37
C LYS A 212 -20.41 13.32 16.30
#